data_e44d717319481e0d322dba736452aeab
#
_entry.id   e44d717319481e0d322dba736452aeab
#
_cell.length_a   1.000
_cell.length_b   1.000
_cell.length_c   1.000
_cell.angle_alpha   90.00
_cell.angle_beta   90.00
_cell.angle_gamma   90.00
#
_symmetry.space_group_name_H-M   'P 1'
#
loop_
_entity.id
_entity.type
_entity.pdbx_description
1 polymer ?
#
loop_
_entity_poly.entity_id
_entity_poly.type
_entity_poly.pdbx_seq_one_letter_code
_entity_poly.pdbx_strand_id
1 'polypeptide(L)'
;MIDFFINNAWAAPAQQPGFASFLPFIILLIAFYFFLIRPQIKQAKQHKQLVDSLTKGDEIATNGGLLGKIKQVGDNFIIVEISKDTEVKIQKQSVSLVYPKGTLKTL
;
A
#
# COMPACT_ATOMS: atom_id res chain seq x y z
N MET A 1 0.13 31.37 21.94
CA MET A 1 0.99 30.28 21.41
C MET A 1 1.46 30.57 19.99
N ILE A 2 0.58 30.97 19.10
CA ILE A 2 1.00 31.38 17.74
C ILE A 2 1.93 32.56 17.79
N ASP A 3 1.66 33.54 18.68
CA ASP A 3 2.51 34.68 18.85
C ASP A 3 3.92 34.30 19.30
N PHE A 4 4.03 33.27 20.11
CA PHE A 4 5.32 32.78 20.57
C PHE A 4 6.14 32.26 19.39
N PHE A 5 5.54 31.52 18.51
CA PHE A 5 6.22 31.01 17.32
C PHE A 5 6.59 32.15 16.37
N ILE A 6 5.70 33.10 16.19
CA ILE A 6 5.95 34.23 15.31
C ILE A 6 7.08 35.08 15.87
N ASN A 7 7.08 35.35 17.16
CA ASN A 7 8.13 36.14 17.80
C ASN A 7 9.49 35.46 17.70
N ASN A 8 9.53 34.15 17.90
CA ASN A 8 10.77 33.40 17.72
C ASN A 8 11.24 33.41 16.28
N ALA A 9 10.32 33.28 15.33
CA ALA A 9 10.66 33.32 13.92
C ALA A 9 11.19 34.68 13.50
N TRP A 10 10.69 35.75 14.06
CA TRP A 10 11.19 37.10 13.78
C TRP A 10 12.53 37.40 14.45
N ALA A 11 12.73 36.89 15.66
CA ALA A 11 13.96 37.12 16.40
C ALA A 11 15.12 36.29 15.87
N ALA A 12 14.89 35.03 15.60
CA ALA A 12 15.93 34.10 15.18
C ALA A 12 16.54 34.41 13.81
N PRO A 13 15.75 34.75 12.77
CA PRO A 13 16.33 34.98 11.43
C PRO A 13 17.26 36.17 11.38
N ALA A 14 17.04 37.17 12.22
CA ALA A 14 17.89 38.34 12.24
C ALA A 14 19.31 38.02 12.72
N GLN A 15 19.43 37.00 13.56
CA GLN A 15 20.71 36.63 14.15
C GLN A 15 21.35 35.40 13.48
N GLN A 16 20.54 34.49 13.00
CA GLN A 16 21.02 33.24 12.39
C GLN A 16 20.22 32.91 11.14
N PRO A 17 20.55 33.48 10.01
CA PRO A 17 19.97 33.04 8.75
C PRO A 17 20.48 31.66 8.43
N GLY A 18 19.59 30.70 8.16
CA GLY A 18 19.99 29.35 7.78
C GLY A 18 19.21 28.27 8.54
N PHE A 19 19.93 27.45 9.27
CA PHE A 19 19.34 26.25 9.88
C PHE A 19 18.14 26.51 10.77
N ALA A 20 18.18 27.55 11.59
CA ALA A 20 17.09 27.84 12.51
C ALA A 20 15.80 28.18 11.77
N SER A 21 15.90 28.77 10.58
CA SER A 21 14.74 29.12 9.78
C SER A 21 14.09 27.88 9.15
N PHE A 22 14.87 26.85 8.88
CA PHE A 22 14.40 25.63 8.24
C PHE A 22 13.93 24.57 9.24
N LEU A 23 14.26 24.72 10.51
CA LEU A 23 13.97 23.71 11.52
C LEU A 23 12.48 23.37 11.63
N PRO A 24 11.55 24.33 11.72
CA PRO A 24 10.13 24.01 11.73
C PRO A 24 9.67 23.28 10.47
N PHE A 25 10.25 23.66 9.34
CA PHE A 25 9.94 23.04 8.07
C PHE A 25 10.40 21.57 8.04
N ILE A 26 11.59 21.32 8.56
CA ILE A 26 12.14 19.95 8.64
C ILE A 26 11.26 19.08 9.55
N ILE A 27 10.83 19.62 10.69
CA ILE A 27 9.95 18.91 11.61
C ILE A 27 8.63 18.56 10.92
N LEU A 28 8.09 19.47 10.14
CA LEU A 28 6.87 19.25 9.39
C LEU A 28 7.05 18.12 8.36
N LEU A 29 8.18 18.12 7.65
CA LEU A 29 8.49 17.07 6.67
C LEU A 29 8.59 15.70 7.34
N ILE A 30 9.23 15.63 8.49
CA ILE A 30 9.35 14.38 9.24
C ILE A 30 7.96 13.90 9.69
N ALA A 31 7.11 14.80 10.15
CA ALA A 31 5.76 14.46 10.55
C ALA A 31 4.95 13.92 9.38
N PHE A 32 5.04 14.55 8.21
CA PHE A 32 4.39 14.05 7.01
C PHE A 32 4.88 12.67 6.62
N TYR A 33 6.18 12.44 6.73
CA TYR A 33 6.73 11.12 6.44
C TYR A 33 6.10 10.05 7.34
N PHE A 34 6.07 10.28 8.64
CA PHE A 34 5.54 9.27 9.56
C PHE A 34 4.03 9.08 9.43
N PHE A 35 3.28 10.13 9.12
CA PHE A 35 1.82 10.04 9.09
C PHE A 35 1.25 9.69 7.73
N LEU A 36 1.95 10.03 6.63
CA LEU A 36 1.43 9.83 5.29
C LEU A 36 2.19 8.75 4.51
N ILE A 37 3.52 8.80 4.53
CA ILE A 37 4.34 7.94 3.69
C ILE A 37 4.55 6.57 4.32
N ARG A 38 4.84 6.53 5.61
CA ARG A 38 5.11 5.27 6.29
C ARG A 38 3.93 4.30 6.26
N PRO A 39 2.67 4.71 6.51
CA PRO A 39 1.54 3.82 6.36
C PRO A 39 1.37 3.28 4.95
N GLN A 40 1.65 4.10 3.93
CA GLN A 40 1.56 3.67 2.54
C GLN A 40 2.60 2.60 2.21
N ILE A 41 3.82 2.77 2.70
CA ILE A 41 4.88 1.78 2.52
C ILE A 41 4.50 0.46 3.20
N LYS A 42 3.93 0.52 4.39
CA LYS A 42 3.50 -0.67 5.10
C LYS A 42 2.42 -1.43 4.33
N GLN A 43 1.43 -0.71 3.79
CA GLN A 43 0.39 -1.33 2.98
C GLN A 43 0.94 -1.97 1.72
N ALA A 44 1.86 -1.29 1.03
CA ALA A 44 2.49 -1.83 -0.16
C ALA A 44 3.29 -3.09 0.14
N LYS A 45 3.99 -3.12 1.27
CA LYS A 45 4.75 -4.28 1.70
C LYS A 45 3.83 -5.46 2.02
N GLN A 46 2.72 -5.22 2.71
CA GLN A 46 1.74 -6.26 3.02
C GLN A 46 1.13 -6.83 1.75
N HIS A 47 0.80 -5.98 0.78
CA HIS A 47 0.28 -6.41 -0.50
C HIS A 47 1.30 -7.26 -1.26
N LYS A 48 2.56 -6.86 -1.26
CA LYS A 48 3.62 -7.63 -1.89
C LYS A 48 3.76 -9.01 -1.25
N GLN A 49 3.71 -9.09 0.07
CA GLN A 49 3.76 -10.36 0.78
C GLN A 49 2.58 -11.25 0.41
N LEU A 50 1.38 -10.66 0.30
CA LEU A 50 0.20 -11.38 -0.13
C LEU A 50 0.39 -11.98 -1.53
N VAL A 51 0.88 -11.17 -2.46
CA VAL A 51 1.11 -11.57 -3.84
C VAL A 51 2.18 -12.67 -3.92
N ASP A 52 3.25 -12.53 -3.15
CA ASP A 52 4.33 -13.52 -3.16
C ASP A 52 3.91 -14.86 -2.54
N SER A 53 2.87 -14.87 -1.72
CA SER A 53 2.39 -16.08 -1.07
C SER A 53 1.31 -16.82 -1.87
N LEU A 54 0.91 -16.32 -3.04
CA LEU A 54 -0.10 -16.95 -3.85
C LEU A 54 0.35 -18.32 -4.34
N THR A 55 -0.52 -19.31 -4.22
CA THR A 55 -0.25 -20.66 -4.66
C THR A 55 -1.43 -21.22 -5.44
N LYS A 56 -1.14 -22.28 -6.22
CA LYS A 56 -2.16 -23.00 -6.96
C LYS A 56 -3.25 -23.51 -6.02
N GLY A 57 -4.49 -23.28 -6.39
CA GLY A 57 -5.63 -23.71 -5.60
C GLY A 57 -6.20 -22.65 -4.70
N ASP A 58 -5.50 -21.53 -4.48
CA ASP A 58 -6.02 -20.43 -3.69
C ASP A 58 -7.20 -19.76 -4.41
N GLU A 59 -8.15 -19.29 -3.63
CA GLU A 59 -9.27 -18.53 -4.14
C GLU A 59 -9.02 -17.06 -3.87
N ILE A 60 -9.20 -16.22 -4.88
CA ILE A 60 -8.83 -14.81 -4.81
C ILE A 60 -9.95 -13.91 -5.29
N ALA A 61 -9.86 -12.63 -4.87
CA ALA A 61 -10.64 -11.55 -5.43
C ALA A 61 -9.68 -10.51 -6.00
N THR A 62 -10.03 -9.99 -7.18
CA THR A 62 -9.26 -8.92 -7.81
C THR A 62 -9.77 -7.55 -7.36
N ASN A 63 -9.01 -6.51 -7.69
CA ASN A 63 -9.41 -5.12 -7.38
C ASN A 63 -10.74 -4.75 -8.00
N GLY A 64 -11.09 -5.35 -9.12
CA GLY A 64 -12.36 -5.09 -9.80
C GLY A 64 -13.53 -5.90 -9.26
N GLY A 65 -13.30 -6.76 -8.27
CA GLY A 65 -14.36 -7.58 -7.69
C GLY A 65 -14.55 -8.93 -8.34
N LEU A 66 -13.69 -9.30 -9.28
CA LEU A 66 -13.76 -10.60 -9.92
C LEU A 66 -13.19 -11.66 -8.99
N LEU A 67 -13.94 -12.74 -8.78
CA LEU A 67 -13.54 -13.87 -7.93
C LEU A 67 -13.11 -15.05 -8.80
N GLY A 68 -12.13 -15.80 -8.33
CA GLY A 68 -11.68 -16.98 -9.04
C GLY A 68 -10.71 -17.82 -8.24
N LYS A 69 -10.37 -18.97 -8.82
CA LYS A 69 -9.45 -19.94 -8.21
C LYS A 69 -8.17 -20.01 -9.04
N ILE A 70 -7.02 -19.94 -8.40
CA ILE A 70 -5.73 -19.96 -9.07
C ILE A 70 -5.47 -21.37 -9.63
N LYS A 71 -5.22 -21.44 -10.92
CA LYS A 71 -4.84 -22.70 -11.60
C LYS A 71 -3.35 -22.78 -11.83
N GLN A 72 -2.68 -21.66 -12.05
CA GLN A 72 -1.25 -21.61 -12.28
C GLN A 72 -0.69 -20.28 -11.83
N VAL A 73 0.52 -20.31 -11.28
CA VAL A 73 1.22 -19.11 -10.79
C VAL A 73 2.48 -18.91 -11.64
N GLY A 74 2.57 -17.76 -12.30
CA GLY A 74 3.76 -17.33 -13.01
C GLY A 74 4.51 -16.26 -12.25
N ASP A 75 5.48 -15.62 -12.90
CA ASP A 75 6.31 -14.58 -12.25
C ASP A 75 5.52 -13.29 -12.03
N ASN A 76 4.79 -12.84 -13.05
CA ASN A 76 4.04 -11.57 -12.98
C ASN A 76 2.55 -11.77 -13.20
N PHE A 77 2.14 -12.94 -13.66
CA PHE A 77 0.76 -13.24 -13.99
C PHE A 77 0.35 -14.55 -13.34
N ILE A 78 -0.95 -14.70 -13.15
CA ILE A 78 -1.56 -15.94 -12.69
C ILE A 78 -2.69 -16.30 -13.65
N ILE A 79 -2.97 -17.60 -13.75
CA ILE A 79 -4.13 -18.09 -14.48
C ILE A 79 -5.18 -18.44 -13.46
N VAL A 80 -6.36 -17.84 -13.60
CA VAL A 80 -7.45 -17.94 -12.65
C VAL A 80 -8.69 -18.47 -13.36
N GLU A 81 -9.29 -19.49 -12.78
CA GLU A 81 -10.58 -20.02 -13.24
C GLU A 81 -11.69 -19.20 -12.59
N ILE A 82 -12.43 -18.44 -13.41
CA ILE A 82 -13.50 -17.57 -12.93
C ILE A 82 -14.88 -18.24 -13.02
N SER A 83 -15.02 -19.23 -13.85
CA SER A 83 -16.20 -20.08 -13.94
C SER A 83 -15.78 -21.41 -14.54
N LYS A 84 -16.70 -22.34 -14.60
CA LYS A 84 -16.39 -23.67 -15.13
C LYS A 84 -15.85 -23.56 -16.56
N ASP A 85 -14.66 -24.12 -16.78
CA ASP A 85 -13.97 -24.13 -18.08
C ASP A 85 -13.59 -22.76 -18.62
N THR A 86 -13.63 -21.71 -17.77
CA THR A 86 -13.23 -20.37 -18.18
C THR A 86 -12.05 -19.92 -17.32
N GLU A 87 -10.91 -19.78 -17.97
CA GLU A 87 -9.67 -19.33 -17.31
C GLU A 87 -9.22 -18.00 -17.92
N VAL A 88 -8.73 -17.10 -17.08
CA VAL A 88 -8.19 -15.81 -17.52
C VAL A 88 -6.83 -15.58 -16.91
N LYS A 89 -6.03 -14.79 -17.60
CA LYS A 89 -4.73 -14.36 -17.15
C LYS A 89 -4.89 -13.05 -16.39
N ILE A 90 -4.39 -13.00 -15.16
CA ILE A 90 -4.54 -11.84 -14.30
C ILE A 90 -3.16 -11.45 -13.79
N GLN A 91 -2.89 -10.14 -13.70
CA GLN A 91 -1.66 -9.66 -13.08
C GLN A 91 -1.69 -9.96 -11.59
N LYS A 92 -0.58 -10.45 -11.06
CA LYS A 92 -0.48 -10.75 -9.63
C LYS A 92 -0.83 -9.54 -8.75
N GLN A 93 -0.46 -8.36 -9.19
CA GLN A 93 -0.71 -7.13 -8.44
C GLN A 93 -2.19 -6.76 -8.37
N SER A 94 -3.01 -7.32 -9.24
CA SER A 94 -4.45 -7.08 -9.24
C SER A 94 -5.19 -7.90 -8.19
N VAL A 95 -4.53 -8.86 -7.54
CA VAL A 95 -5.13 -9.61 -6.46
C VAL A 95 -5.28 -8.71 -5.24
N SER A 96 -6.50 -8.59 -4.76
CA SER A 96 -6.83 -7.74 -3.62
C SER A 96 -6.94 -8.55 -2.33
N LEU A 97 -7.58 -9.70 -2.40
CA LEU A 97 -7.82 -10.56 -1.24
C LEU A 97 -7.61 -12.01 -1.60
N VAL A 98 -7.20 -12.80 -0.61
CA VAL A 98 -7.11 -14.26 -0.73
C VAL A 98 -8.08 -14.86 0.27
N TYR A 99 -8.91 -15.77 -0.20
CA TYR A 99 -9.89 -16.44 0.63
C TYR A 99 -9.45 -17.88 0.92
N PRO A 100 -9.92 -18.48 2.01
CA PRO A 100 -9.70 -19.88 2.28
C PRO A 100 -10.27 -20.75 1.15
N LYS A 101 -9.64 -21.88 0.90
CA LYS A 101 -10.11 -22.82 -0.12
C LYS A 101 -11.52 -23.27 0.22
N GLY A 102 -12.37 -23.27 -0.79
CA GLY A 102 -13.76 -23.66 -0.62
C GLY A 102 -14.72 -22.48 -0.41
N THR A 103 -14.22 -21.26 -0.24
CA THR A 103 -15.07 -20.08 -0.02
C THR A 103 -16.02 -19.85 -1.19
N LEU A 104 -15.55 -20.03 -2.43
CA LEU A 104 -16.35 -19.81 -3.62
C LEU A 104 -17.42 -20.86 -3.83
N LYS A 105 -17.28 -22.02 -3.22
CA LYS A 105 -18.26 -23.10 -3.33
C LYS A 105 -19.55 -22.78 -2.58
N THR A 106 -19.50 -21.87 -1.64
CA THR A 106 -20.68 -21.49 -0.86
C THR A 106 -21.59 -20.52 -1.60
N LEU A 107 -21.14 -20.02 -2.73
CA LEU A 107 -21.92 -19.12 -3.58
C LEU A 107 -22.60 -19.89 -4.69
#